data_a57b2c3a416adf8132be368fb173c91f
#
_entry.id   a57b2c3a416adf8132be368fb173c91f
#
_cell.length_a   1.000
_cell.length_b   1.000
_cell.length_c   1.000
_cell.angle_alpha   90.00
_cell.angle_beta   90.00
_cell.angle_gamma   90.00
#
_symmetry.space_group_name_H-M   'P 1'
#
loop_
_entity.id
_entity.type
_entity.pdbx_description
1 polymer ?
#
loop_
_entity_poly.entity_id
_entity_poly.type
_entity_poly.pdbx_seq_one_letter_code
_entity_poly.pdbx_strand_id
1 'polypeptide(L)'
;MENNPSQCWIVSAPSKTKATRNGKTVDVKRSEIQLFALFEPAQKVYGQISFTGGYPFKQGSTVRVSVGDSEHILSQTDGEWAWPKDIKKNEELIKSLKRGVKALVFGTSKKGTRTQDTFSLLGFSAALEEAQKRCGT
;
A
#
# COMPACT_ATOMS: atom_id res chain seq x y z
N MET A 1 -8.92 -29.09 3.82
CA MET A 1 -8.01 -27.96 3.60
C MET A 1 -7.81 -27.75 2.09
N GLU A 2 -8.01 -26.54 1.65
CA GLU A 2 -7.86 -26.24 0.24
C GLU A 2 -6.38 -26.14 -0.13
N ASN A 3 -6.01 -26.80 -1.22
CA ASN A 3 -4.66 -26.69 -1.76
C ASN A 3 -4.50 -25.49 -2.68
N ASN A 4 -5.64 -24.95 -3.17
CA ASN A 4 -5.66 -23.79 -4.04
C ASN A 4 -6.64 -22.76 -3.47
N PRO A 5 -6.19 -21.94 -2.53
CA PRO A 5 -7.07 -20.94 -1.96
C PRO A 5 -7.54 -19.95 -3.02
N SER A 6 -8.77 -19.46 -2.87
CA SER A 6 -9.35 -18.50 -3.80
C SER A 6 -8.73 -17.12 -3.69
N GLN A 7 -8.13 -16.80 -2.56
CA GLN A 7 -7.48 -15.51 -2.32
C GLN A 7 -6.25 -15.70 -1.44
N CYS A 8 -5.22 -14.93 -1.76
CA CYS A 8 -4.04 -14.81 -0.90
C CYS A 8 -3.70 -13.33 -0.82
N TRP A 9 -3.23 -12.89 0.34
CA TRP A 9 -2.77 -11.51 0.45
C TRP A 9 -1.58 -11.42 1.38
N ILE A 10 -0.79 -10.38 1.11
CA ILE A 10 0.34 -9.99 1.95
C ILE A 10 -0.10 -8.74 2.67
N VAL A 11 0.15 -8.69 3.97
CA VAL A 11 -0.21 -7.54 4.79
C VAL A 11 1.05 -7.07 5.51
N SER A 12 1.36 -5.78 5.37
CA SER A 12 2.46 -5.16 6.09
C SER A 12 1.93 -4.04 6.96
N ALA A 13 2.42 -3.96 8.18
CA ALA A 13 2.15 -2.84 9.08
C ALA A 13 3.34 -1.87 9.02
N PRO A 14 3.12 -0.57 9.25
CA PRO A 14 4.23 0.37 9.20
C PRO A 14 5.17 0.18 10.38
N SER A 15 6.46 0.39 10.14
CA SER A 15 7.46 0.39 11.20
C SER A 15 7.53 1.76 11.88
N LYS A 16 7.04 2.80 11.22
CA LYS A 16 7.08 4.16 11.72
C LYS A 16 5.96 4.96 11.08
N THR A 17 5.31 5.83 11.86
CA THR A 17 4.26 6.71 11.36
C THR A 17 4.53 8.14 11.82
N LYS A 18 4.09 9.11 11.00
CA LYS A 18 4.22 10.52 11.33
C LYS A 18 3.01 11.25 10.77
N ALA A 19 2.47 12.20 11.53
CA ALA A 19 1.37 13.04 11.08
C ALA A 19 1.72 14.51 11.35
N THR A 20 1.42 15.38 10.36
CA THR A 20 1.68 16.81 10.50
C THR A 20 0.47 17.61 10.03
N ARG A 21 0.29 18.77 10.64
CA ARG A 21 -0.75 19.71 10.25
C ARG A 21 -0.15 21.13 10.33
N ASN A 22 -0.22 21.86 9.22
CA ASN A 22 0.40 23.19 9.14
C ASN A 22 1.87 23.18 9.52
N GLY A 23 2.58 22.11 9.09
CA GLY A 23 4.00 21.95 9.33
C GLY A 23 4.38 21.49 10.73
N LYS A 24 3.41 21.26 11.60
CA LYS A 24 3.68 20.82 12.97
C LYS A 24 3.26 19.37 13.18
N THR A 25 4.08 18.62 13.92
CA THR A 25 3.74 17.25 14.29
C THR A 25 2.49 17.24 15.17
N VAL A 26 1.54 16.38 14.85
CA VAL A 26 0.31 16.24 15.62
C VAL A 26 0.07 14.78 15.94
N ASP A 27 -0.65 14.54 17.03
CA ASP A 27 -1.11 13.20 17.39
C ASP A 27 -2.54 13.04 16.86
N VAL A 28 -2.75 12.02 16.05
CA VAL A 28 -4.07 11.73 15.52
C VAL A 28 -4.39 10.26 15.73
N LYS A 29 -5.65 9.97 15.95
CA LYS A 29 -6.11 8.59 16.02
C LYS A 29 -6.29 8.07 14.61
N ARG A 30 -5.75 6.89 14.37
CA ARG A 30 -5.86 6.23 13.09
C ARG A 30 -6.37 4.81 13.31
N SER A 31 -7.20 4.33 12.38
CA SER A 31 -7.56 2.93 12.34
C SER A 31 -6.31 2.15 11.90
N GLU A 32 -6.46 0.92 11.47
CA GLU A 32 -5.30 0.16 11.03
C GLU A 32 -4.64 0.80 9.82
N ILE A 33 -3.31 0.82 9.83
CA ILE A 33 -2.49 1.33 8.73
C ILE A 33 -1.82 0.13 8.11
N GLN A 34 -2.13 -0.17 6.85
CA GLN A 34 -1.65 -1.40 6.23
C GLN A 34 -1.36 -1.21 4.75
N LEU A 35 -0.37 -1.95 4.28
CA LEU A 35 -0.05 -2.06 2.87
C LEU A 35 -0.33 -3.50 2.46
N PHE A 36 -1.18 -3.68 1.44
CA PHE A 36 -1.64 -4.98 0.98
C PHE A 36 -1.17 -5.31 -0.43
N ALA A 37 -0.98 -6.60 -0.68
CA ALA A 37 -0.90 -7.13 -2.04
C ALA A 37 -1.90 -8.28 -2.11
N LEU A 38 -2.87 -8.18 -2.99
CA LEU A 38 -3.96 -9.16 -3.13
C LEU A 38 -3.76 -10.03 -4.37
N PHE A 39 -3.94 -11.34 -4.19
CA PHE A 39 -3.98 -12.30 -5.29
C PHE A 39 -5.35 -12.98 -5.27
N GLU A 40 -6.07 -12.86 -6.38
CA GLU A 40 -7.37 -13.49 -6.54
C GLU A 40 -7.51 -13.96 -7.99
N PRO A 41 -7.03 -15.17 -8.30
CA PRO A 41 -7.00 -15.67 -9.68
C PRO A 41 -8.35 -15.68 -10.40
N ALA A 42 -9.43 -15.96 -9.67
CA ALA A 42 -10.78 -15.98 -10.26
C ALA A 42 -11.16 -14.63 -10.84
N GLN A 43 -10.61 -13.54 -10.31
CA GLN A 43 -10.84 -12.18 -10.80
C GLN A 43 -9.66 -11.67 -11.64
N LYS A 44 -8.69 -12.54 -11.92
CA LYS A 44 -7.46 -12.20 -12.63
C LYS A 44 -6.67 -11.09 -11.93
N VAL A 45 -6.66 -11.14 -10.60
CA VAL A 45 -5.90 -10.19 -9.78
C VAL A 45 -4.64 -10.89 -9.27
N TYR A 46 -3.49 -10.34 -9.61
CA TYR A 46 -2.19 -10.94 -9.29
C TYR A 46 -1.26 -9.90 -8.67
N GLY A 47 -1.43 -9.68 -7.37
CA GLY A 47 -0.59 -8.74 -6.66
C GLY A 47 -1.09 -7.29 -6.72
N GLN A 48 -2.40 -7.10 -6.62
CA GLN A 48 -2.96 -5.75 -6.56
C GLN A 48 -2.52 -5.08 -5.26
N ILE A 49 -1.79 -3.98 -5.37
CA ILE A 49 -1.34 -3.20 -4.22
C ILE A 49 -2.45 -2.25 -3.78
N SER A 50 -2.69 -2.21 -2.48
CA SER A 50 -3.60 -1.22 -1.89
C SER A 50 -3.06 -0.78 -0.54
N PHE A 51 -3.39 0.43 -0.17
CA PHE A 51 -2.95 1.04 1.08
C PHE A 51 -4.17 1.56 1.83
N THR A 52 -4.24 1.27 3.13
CA THR A 52 -5.21 1.91 3.99
C THR A 52 -4.46 2.76 5.01
N GLY A 53 -4.83 4.04 5.06
CA GLY A 53 -4.17 5.00 5.94
C GLY A 53 -4.80 5.12 7.30
N GLY A 54 -5.93 4.46 7.52
CA GLY A 54 -6.63 4.53 8.79
C GLY A 54 -7.41 5.83 8.99
N TYR A 55 -7.69 6.55 7.91
CA TYR A 55 -8.50 7.76 7.92
C TYR A 55 -9.07 7.99 6.52
N PRO A 56 -10.20 8.70 6.39
CA PRO A 56 -10.73 9.04 5.07
C PRO A 56 -9.80 10.02 4.36
N PHE A 57 -9.46 9.73 3.11
CA PHE A 57 -8.58 10.61 2.32
C PHE A 57 -9.32 11.86 1.86
N LYS A 58 -8.58 12.96 1.76
CA LYS A 58 -9.13 14.21 1.24
C LYS A 58 -9.56 14.01 -0.20
N GLN A 59 -10.76 14.47 -0.53
CA GLN A 59 -11.30 14.36 -1.89
C GLN A 59 -10.40 15.11 -2.86
N GLY A 60 -10.08 14.44 -3.98
CA GLY A 60 -9.19 15.00 -4.98
C GLY A 60 -7.71 14.85 -4.67
N SER A 61 -7.35 14.34 -3.50
CA SER A 61 -5.95 14.09 -3.17
C SER A 61 -5.53 12.70 -3.68
N THR A 62 -4.23 12.49 -3.74
CA THR A 62 -3.66 11.19 -4.11
C THR A 62 -2.72 10.73 -3.01
N VAL A 63 -2.44 9.44 -3.00
CA VAL A 63 -1.45 8.85 -2.10
C VAL A 63 -0.18 8.60 -2.91
N ARG A 64 0.96 8.95 -2.35
CA ARG A 64 2.25 8.79 -3.02
C ARG A 64 3.09 7.77 -2.28
N VAL A 65 3.68 6.84 -3.03
CA VAL A 65 4.59 5.84 -2.49
C VAL A 65 5.98 6.12 -3.04
N SER A 66 6.93 6.35 -2.15
CA SER A 66 8.32 6.61 -2.52
C SER A 66 9.19 5.44 -2.10
N VAL A 67 9.94 4.88 -3.07
CA VAL A 67 10.83 3.75 -2.83
C VAL A 67 12.18 4.12 -3.44
N GLY A 68 13.16 4.49 -2.60
CA GLY A 68 14.42 5.00 -3.10
C GLY A 68 14.19 6.25 -3.95
N ASP A 69 14.65 6.23 -5.20
CA ASP A 69 14.48 7.35 -6.12
C ASP A 69 13.20 7.26 -6.96
N SER A 70 12.41 6.21 -6.77
CA SER A 70 11.19 5.99 -7.53
C SER A 70 9.97 6.50 -6.77
N GLU A 71 9.07 7.15 -7.49
CA GLU A 71 7.81 7.60 -6.91
C GLU A 71 6.64 7.02 -7.69
N HIS A 72 5.60 6.62 -6.95
CA HIS A 72 4.40 6.03 -7.53
C HIS A 72 3.18 6.69 -6.92
N ILE A 73 2.14 6.84 -7.74
CA ILE A 73 0.92 7.49 -7.29
C ILE A 73 -0.20 6.48 -7.20
N LEU A 74 -0.87 6.44 -6.05
CA LEU A 74 -2.09 5.69 -5.87
C LEU A 74 -3.22 6.70 -6.05
N SER A 75 -3.69 6.81 -7.28
CA SER A 75 -4.65 7.87 -7.65
C SER A 75 -6.10 7.49 -7.43
N GLN A 76 -6.38 6.22 -7.24
CA GLN A 76 -7.73 5.75 -6.96
C GLN A 76 -7.92 5.67 -5.45
N THR A 77 -8.88 6.43 -4.92
CA THR A 77 -9.16 6.42 -3.49
C THR A 77 -10.64 6.18 -3.25
N ASP A 78 -10.94 5.47 -2.17
CA ASP A 78 -12.30 5.24 -1.72
C ASP A 78 -12.27 5.08 -0.21
N GLY A 79 -12.84 6.06 0.50
CA GLY A 79 -12.80 6.06 1.96
C GLY A 79 -11.38 6.11 2.48
N GLU A 80 -10.96 5.06 3.17
CA GLU A 80 -9.62 4.95 3.77
C GLU A 80 -8.63 4.18 2.90
N TRP A 81 -9.04 3.78 1.69
CA TRP A 81 -8.24 2.94 0.81
C TRP A 81 -7.74 3.70 -0.41
N ALA A 82 -6.55 3.32 -0.87
CA ALA A 82 -5.95 3.89 -2.08
C ALA A 82 -5.25 2.80 -2.88
N TRP A 83 -5.29 2.90 -4.21
CA TRP A 83 -4.62 1.93 -5.09
C TRP A 83 -4.21 2.58 -6.42
N PRO A 84 -3.30 1.92 -7.17
CA PRO A 84 -2.82 2.45 -8.45
C PRO A 84 -3.94 2.57 -9.48
N LYS A 85 -3.73 3.46 -10.43
CA LYS A 85 -4.70 3.77 -11.48
C LYS A 85 -5.08 2.55 -12.34
N ASP A 86 -4.09 1.72 -12.69
CA ASP A 86 -4.30 0.60 -13.59
C ASP A 86 -3.25 -0.50 -13.33
N ILE A 87 -3.37 -1.59 -14.10
CA ILE A 87 -2.48 -2.75 -13.96
C ILE A 87 -1.02 -2.37 -14.22
N LYS A 88 -0.77 -1.54 -15.23
CA LYS A 88 0.57 -1.14 -15.58
C LYS A 88 1.24 -0.37 -14.45
N LYS A 89 0.52 0.58 -13.85
CA LYS A 89 1.05 1.35 -12.72
C LYS A 89 1.28 0.46 -11.51
N ASN A 90 0.41 -0.51 -11.30
CA ASN A 90 0.58 -1.48 -10.23
C ASN A 90 1.83 -2.32 -10.43
N GLU A 91 2.09 -2.78 -11.66
CA GLU A 91 3.29 -3.56 -11.97
C GLU A 91 4.57 -2.75 -11.75
N GLU A 92 4.57 -1.48 -12.11
CA GLU A 92 5.71 -0.59 -11.88
C GLU A 92 5.98 -0.45 -10.39
N LEU A 93 4.92 -0.30 -9.59
CA LEU A 93 5.04 -0.21 -8.13
C LEU A 93 5.62 -1.49 -7.55
N ILE A 94 5.11 -2.65 -7.98
CA ILE A 94 5.61 -3.94 -7.50
C ILE A 94 7.10 -4.08 -7.77
N LYS A 95 7.56 -3.69 -8.96
CA LYS A 95 8.98 -3.75 -9.29
C LYS A 95 9.83 -2.94 -8.33
N SER A 96 9.38 -1.74 -7.98
CA SER A 96 10.08 -0.89 -7.03
C SER A 96 10.07 -1.50 -5.62
N LEU A 97 8.94 -2.04 -5.20
CA LEU A 97 8.82 -2.66 -3.88
C LEU A 97 9.74 -3.86 -3.74
N LYS A 98 9.94 -4.63 -4.80
CA LYS A 98 10.84 -5.78 -4.79
C LYS A 98 12.31 -5.39 -4.65
N ARG A 99 12.69 -4.23 -5.17
CA ARG A 99 14.09 -3.75 -5.17
C ARG A 99 14.43 -2.90 -3.96
N GLY A 100 13.42 -2.34 -3.33
CA GLY A 100 13.64 -1.36 -2.27
C GLY A 100 13.90 -1.97 -0.92
N VAL A 101 14.37 -1.14 -0.01
CA VAL A 101 14.60 -1.50 1.39
C VAL A 101 13.41 -1.07 2.24
N LYS A 102 12.85 0.07 1.89
CA LYS A 102 11.67 0.61 2.59
C LYS A 102 10.81 1.42 1.63
N ALA A 103 9.53 1.53 1.95
CA ALA A 103 8.59 2.36 1.22
C ALA A 103 8.06 3.44 2.15
N LEU A 104 8.02 4.67 1.67
CA LEU A 104 7.41 5.79 2.37
C LEU A 104 6.09 6.10 1.69
N VAL A 105 5.02 6.12 2.47
CA VAL A 105 3.68 6.37 1.93
C VAL A 105 3.14 7.68 2.49
N PHE A 106 2.80 8.60 1.59
CA PHE A 106 2.33 9.94 1.93
C PHE A 106 0.87 10.09 1.57
N GLY A 107 0.07 10.51 2.53
CA GLY A 107 -1.36 10.73 2.31
C GLY A 107 -1.84 12.01 3.00
N THR A 108 -3.04 12.44 2.64
CA THR A 108 -3.67 13.62 3.24
C THR A 108 -5.09 13.26 3.65
N SER A 109 -5.43 13.55 4.89
CA SER A 109 -6.76 13.24 5.41
C SER A 109 -7.77 14.32 4.99
N LYS A 110 -9.05 13.99 5.13
CA LYS A 110 -10.14 14.93 4.92
C LYS A 110 -9.95 16.23 5.70
N LYS A 111 -9.34 16.13 6.87
CA LYS A 111 -9.11 17.29 7.76
C LYS A 111 -7.83 18.05 7.39
N GLY A 112 -7.11 17.60 6.39
CA GLY A 112 -5.88 18.26 5.96
C GLY A 112 -4.63 17.81 6.69
N THR A 113 -4.71 16.77 7.51
CA THR A 113 -3.53 16.20 8.16
C THR A 113 -2.74 15.41 7.14
N ARG A 114 -1.43 15.64 7.09
CA ARG A 114 -0.53 14.90 6.20
C ARG A 114 0.14 13.79 6.98
N THR A 115 0.21 12.61 6.39
CA THR A 115 0.82 11.46 7.04
C THR A 115 1.98 10.94 6.20
N GLN A 116 2.97 10.38 6.90
CA GLN A 116 4.09 9.70 6.30
C GLN A 116 4.28 8.40 7.05
N ASP A 117 4.04 7.30 6.36
CA ASP A 117 4.14 5.96 6.95
C ASP A 117 5.28 5.22 6.29
N THR A 118 6.13 4.62 7.10
CA THR A 118 7.30 3.88 6.62
C THR A 118 7.03 2.38 6.76
N PHE A 119 7.21 1.65 5.66
CA PHE A 119 7.07 0.20 5.64
C PHE A 119 8.42 -0.43 5.29
N SER A 120 8.82 -1.43 6.07
CA SER A 120 9.99 -2.23 5.72
C SER A 120 9.65 -3.13 4.55
N LEU A 121 10.57 -3.25 3.58
CA LEU A 121 10.40 -4.13 2.44
C LEU A 121 11.21 -5.41 2.60
N LEU A 122 11.81 -5.64 3.78
CA LEU A 122 12.50 -6.89 4.07
C LEU A 122 11.49 -8.03 4.00
N GLY A 123 11.82 -9.04 3.22
CA GLY A 123 10.94 -10.20 3.06
C GLY A 123 9.79 -9.99 2.09
N PHE A 124 9.63 -8.80 1.53
CA PHE A 124 8.52 -8.53 0.61
C PHE A 124 8.55 -9.44 -0.63
N SER A 125 9.72 -9.55 -1.27
CA SER A 125 9.85 -10.39 -2.47
C SER A 125 9.55 -11.85 -2.16
N ALA A 126 10.04 -12.36 -1.03
CA ALA A 126 9.78 -13.74 -0.62
C ALA A 126 8.29 -13.98 -0.33
N ALA A 127 7.65 -13.02 0.33
CA ALA A 127 6.22 -13.12 0.61
C ALA A 127 5.40 -13.08 -0.68
N LEU A 128 5.81 -12.22 -1.62
CA LEU A 128 5.14 -12.12 -2.92
C LEU A 128 5.25 -13.41 -3.71
N GLU A 129 6.43 -14.03 -3.71
CA GLU A 129 6.64 -15.31 -4.38
C GLU A 129 5.78 -16.40 -3.76
N GLU A 130 5.69 -16.43 -2.44
CA GLU A 130 4.88 -17.42 -1.74
C GLU A 130 3.40 -17.26 -2.06
N ALA A 131 2.90 -16.03 -2.04
CA ALA A 131 1.51 -15.76 -2.38
C ALA A 131 1.23 -16.13 -3.84
N GLN A 132 2.16 -15.85 -4.73
CA GLN A 132 2.03 -16.19 -6.14
C GLN A 132 1.97 -17.69 -6.36
N LYS A 133 2.78 -18.45 -5.64
CA LYS A 133 2.74 -19.92 -5.71
C LYS A 133 1.40 -20.47 -5.27
N ARG A 134 0.81 -19.89 -4.25
CA ARG A 134 -0.46 -20.38 -3.70
C ARG A 134 -1.67 -19.92 -4.50
N CYS A 135 -1.64 -18.71 -5.03
CA CYS A 135 -2.82 -18.11 -5.66
C CYS A 135 -2.58 -17.50 -7.03
N GLY A 136 -1.37 -17.53 -7.54
CA GLY A 136 -1.00 -16.67 -8.65
C GLY A 136 -0.85 -17.31 -10.01
N THR A 137 -1.19 -18.56 -10.15
CA THR A 137 -0.97 -19.22 -11.45
C THR A 137 -2.23 -19.36 -12.26
#